data_ecc7e2ae32e0248af8f532a5dbbbbf84
#
_entry.id   ecc7e2ae32e0248af8f532a5dbbbbf84
#
_cell.length_a   1.000
_cell.length_b   1.000
_cell.length_c   1.000
_cell.angle_alpha   90.00
_cell.angle_beta   90.00
_cell.angle_gamma   90.00
#
_symmetry.space_group_name_H-M   'P 1'
#
loop_
_entity.id
_entity.type
_entity.pdbx_description
1 polymer ?
#
loop_
_entity_poly.entity_id
_entity_poly.type
_entity_poly.pdbx_seq_one_letter_code
_entity_poly.pdbx_strand_id
1 'polypeptide(L)'
;MNWSTHDVGNMVEPLADYNRYATDPALREGAQREGAAWADAALLVIGADLGRAALLEQARLANASAPVLRNFDPQGRRVDAVDFHPAWHNLMDGIFRRGFHSAAWAEPRPGGQVARAAGYLLQGQVEAGTLCPTTMTFASIPILRREPVLWAQLEPHLFSRDYDPADAPLAAKRGMLVGMGLTEKQGGSDLRTNTTLARPLGTGGRGAEHALVGHKWFFSVPQSDAHLVLARDASDALSCFYVPRWRPDATRNAVRVQRLKDKLGNRSNASAEVEFQDAWGLLVGEPGRGIPILLDMATYTRLDNVLGSTALLRAALVQAMHHARQRSAFGKHLAEQPLMQAVLADLALETEAATTLALRLAAAFDREENATGEALAAEQRPGGPHEEAHGRPQLPHPPRGAAAAEQRPGGPGLELEAAMRRILTPAAKLWVCKRAIEAVGECMEVLGGNGYVEEQPLARMLREAPVNSIWEGSGNVMALDLLRALQREPQAAQALQDWLADACQGDAALTRALAALDALRIEALRHPAQARALAQDLVLLVQAVLLRQHAPAFVADAFIASRLGCARGGRIFGVLPQGVDMRAIVQRAWAGA
;
A
#
# COMPACT_ATOMS: atom_id res chain seq x y z
N MET A 1 22.02 -29.21 43.88
CA MET A 1 22.00 -30.15 42.76
C MET A 1 21.55 -29.37 41.53
N ASN A 2 22.41 -29.26 40.51
CA ASN A 2 21.98 -28.67 39.22
C ASN A 2 21.23 -29.78 38.47
N TRP A 3 19.92 -29.62 38.32
CA TRP A 3 19.11 -30.51 37.52
C TRP A 3 19.20 -30.11 36.08
N SER A 4 19.54 -31.04 35.20
CA SER A 4 19.37 -30.92 33.74
C SER A 4 18.57 -32.14 33.28
N THR A 5 17.50 -31.92 32.54
CA THR A 5 16.66 -32.99 31.99
C THR A 5 17.07 -33.34 30.55
N HIS A 6 17.77 -32.43 29.87
CA HIS A 6 18.21 -32.59 28.47
C HIS A 6 19.26 -31.53 28.13
N ASP A 7 19.99 -31.78 27.06
CA ASP A 7 20.84 -30.78 26.41
C ASP A 7 20.04 -30.08 25.30
N VAL A 8 20.13 -28.74 25.23
CA VAL A 8 19.49 -27.97 24.18
C VAL A 8 20.33 -28.06 22.92
N GLY A 9 19.79 -28.73 21.90
CA GLY A 9 20.45 -28.89 20.61
C GLY A 9 19.49 -28.72 19.44
N ASN A 10 20.01 -28.43 18.26
CA ASN A 10 19.23 -28.29 17.00
C ASN A 10 18.10 -27.22 17.11
N MET A 11 18.26 -26.23 17.98
CA MET A 11 17.41 -25.03 18.04
C MET A 11 18.02 -23.95 17.16
N VAL A 12 17.16 -23.14 16.55
CA VAL A 12 17.56 -22.05 15.66
C VAL A 12 17.47 -20.74 16.40
N GLU A 13 18.57 -20.00 16.42
CA GLU A 13 18.61 -18.67 17.03
C GLU A 13 17.73 -17.67 16.26
N PRO A 14 17.12 -16.68 16.92
CA PRO A 14 16.33 -15.66 16.25
C PRO A 14 17.15 -14.90 15.20
N LEU A 15 16.54 -14.68 14.04
CA LEU A 15 17.16 -13.89 12.98
C LEU A 15 17.12 -12.39 13.32
N ALA A 16 18.28 -11.82 13.56
CA ALA A 16 18.44 -10.40 13.87
C ALA A 16 19.80 -9.88 13.38
N ASP A 17 20.00 -8.57 13.49
CA ASP A 17 21.27 -7.87 13.22
C ASP A 17 21.84 -8.12 11.81
N TYR A 18 20.96 -8.15 10.80
CA TYR A 18 21.33 -8.25 9.40
C TYR A 18 20.77 -7.08 8.58
N ASN A 19 21.42 -6.77 7.47
CA ASN A 19 20.96 -5.70 6.59
C ASN A 19 19.89 -6.20 5.64
N ARG A 20 18.63 -5.79 5.87
CA ARG A 20 17.46 -6.21 5.07
C ARG A 20 17.52 -5.78 3.61
N TYR A 21 18.17 -4.66 3.31
CA TYR A 21 18.32 -4.18 1.94
C TYR A 21 19.48 -4.84 1.21
N ALA A 22 20.65 -4.94 1.88
CA ALA A 22 21.84 -5.54 1.27
C ALA A 22 21.65 -7.03 0.93
N THR A 23 20.81 -7.74 1.70
CA THR A 23 20.52 -9.17 1.50
C THR A 23 19.33 -9.44 0.58
N ASP A 24 18.74 -8.40 -0.05
CA ASP A 24 17.61 -8.52 -0.98
C ASP A 24 17.99 -8.02 -2.39
N PRO A 25 18.56 -8.89 -3.24
CA PRO A 25 18.93 -8.51 -4.60
C PRO A 25 17.76 -7.97 -5.43
N ALA A 26 16.57 -8.60 -5.33
CA ALA A 26 15.40 -8.20 -6.10
C ALA A 26 14.95 -6.77 -5.75
N LEU A 27 14.94 -6.42 -4.47
CA LEU A 27 14.61 -5.09 -4.00
C LEU A 27 15.65 -4.05 -4.44
N ARG A 28 16.95 -4.37 -4.26
CA ARG A 28 18.03 -3.44 -4.56
C ARG A 28 18.17 -3.17 -6.06
N GLU A 29 18.24 -4.23 -6.87
CA GLU A 29 18.30 -4.16 -8.34
C GLU A 29 17.07 -3.43 -8.89
N GLY A 30 15.88 -3.75 -8.35
CA GLY A 30 14.62 -3.11 -8.73
C GLY A 30 14.59 -1.62 -8.40
N ALA A 31 15.00 -1.22 -7.20
CA ALA A 31 15.07 0.19 -6.80
C ALA A 31 16.03 0.99 -7.69
N GLN A 32 17.20 0.44 -8.00
CA GLN A 32 18.19 1.07 -8.89
C GLN A 32 17.66 1.21 -10.31
N ARG A 33 17.09 0.16 -10.88
CA ARG A 33 16.52 0.11 -12.23
C ARG A 33 15.37 1.10 -12.42
N GLU A 34 14.50 1.20 -11.44
CA GLU A 34 13.29 2.04 -11.52
C GLU A 34 13.54 3.52 -11.14
N GLY A 35 14.81 3.93 -11.04
CA GLY A 35 15.20 5.34 -10.91
C GLY A 35 15.63 5.79 -9.51
N ALA A 36 15.64 4.91 -8.51
CA ALA A 36 16.05 5.26 -7.15
C ALA A 36 17.51 4.90 -6.82
N ALA A 37 18.40 4.75 -7.82
CA ALA A 37 19.82 4.45 -7.61
C ALA A 37 20.52 5.46 -6.68
N TRP A 38 20.11 6.73 -6.72
CA TRP A 38 20.61 7.79 -5.85
C TRP A 38 20.32 7.54 -4.36
N ALA A 39 19.32 6.73 -4.04
CA ALA A 39 18.92 6.40 -2.65
C ALA A 39 19.65 5.16 -2.10
N ASP A 40 20.46 4.45 -2.89
CA ASP A 40 21.05 3.15 -2.51
C ASP A 40 21.83 3.23 -1.17
N ALA A 41 22.66 4.25 -0.98
CA ALA A 41 23.41 4.42 0.26
C ALA A 41 22.49 4.66 1.48
N ALA A 42 21.43 5.45 1.32
CA ALA A 42 20.46 5.70 2.40
C ALA A 42 19.65 4.43 2.70
N LEU A 43 19.25 3.68 1.68
CA LEU A 43 18.50 2.42 1.83
C LEU A 43 19.36 1.33 2.49
N LEU A 44 20.68 1.30 2.25
CA LEU A 44 21.63 0.43 2.98
C LEU A 44 21.65 0.75 4.48
N VAL A 45 21.70 2.03 4.85
CA VAL A 45 21.65 2.45 6.26
C VAL A 45 20.30 2.08 6.89
N ILE A 46 19.21 2.36 6.19
CA ILE A 46 17.85 2.00 6.64
C ILE A 46 17.70 0.49 6.80
N GLY A 47 18.20 -0.29 5.84
CA GLY A 47 18.13 -1.75 5.88
C GLY A 47 18.90 -2.37 7.06
N ALA A 48 20.05 -1.80 7.39
CA ALA A 48 20.83 -2.20 8.56
C ALA A 48 20.10 -1.85 9.88
N ASP A 49 19.59 -0.62 9.99
CA ASP A 49 18.86 -0.18 11.19
C ASP A 49 17.58 -1.02 11.42
N LEU A 50 16.81 -1.27 10.37
CA LEU A 50 15.58 -2.08 10.42
C LEU A 50 15.85 -3.58 10.67
N GLY A 51 17.08 -4.04 10.55
CA GLY A 51 17.49 -5.42 10.88
C GLY A 51 17.87 -5.65 12.35
N ARG A 52 18.01 -4.59 13.15
CA ARG A 52 18.52 -4.68 14.53
C ARG A 52 17.56 -5.39 15.46
N ALA A 53 18.11 -6.27 16.33
CA ALA A 53 17.37 -7.00 17.34
C ALA A 53 16.49 -6.07 18.22
N ALA A 54 17.02 -4.91 18.62
CA ALA A 54 16.30 -3.95 19.44
C ALA A 54 15.03 -3.42 18.75
N LEU A 55 15.05 -3.23 17.42
CA LEU A 55 13.88 -2.74 16.68
C LEU A 55 12.84 -3.84 16.46
N LEU A 56 13.28 -5.08 16.26
CA LEU A 56 12.39 -6.25 16.19
C LEU A 56 11.66 -6.46 17.53
N GLU A 57 12.33 -6.22 18.64
CA GLU A 57 11.68 -6.25 19.97
C GLU A 57 10.65 -5.13 20.13
N GLN A 58 10.93 -3.90 19.64
CA GLN A 58 9.92 -2.84 19.61
C GLN A 58 8.66 -3.27 18.81
N ALA A 59 8.85 -3.91 17.66
CA ALA A 59 7.74 -4.41 16.85
C ALA A 59 6.93 -5.50 17.59
N ARG A 60 7.60 -6.40 18.30
CA ARG A 60 6.94 -7.43 19.13
C ARG A 60 6.12 -6.81 20.26
N LEU A 61 6.71 -5.87 20.99
CA LEU A 61 6.06 -5.17 22.12
C LEU A 61 4.84 -4.35 21.65
N ALA A 62 4.96 -3.62 20.54
CA ALA A 62 3.86 -2.85 20.00
C ALA A 62 2.65 -3.73 19.62
N ASN A 63 2.90 -4.95 19.12
CA ASN A 63 1.83 -5.89 18.75
C ASN A 63 1.29 -6.70 19.94
N ALA A 64 2.11 -6.98 20.93
CA ALA A 64 1.68 -7.68 22.16
C ALA A 64 0.78 -6.80 23.03
N SER A 65 0.91 -5.48 22.94
CA SER A 65 0.18 -4.48 23.74
C SER A 65 -0.78 -3.70 22.83
N ALA A 66 -1.99 -4.22 22.64
CA ALA A 66 -3.00 -3.52 21.83
C ALA A 66 -3.32 -2.13 22.42
N PRO A 67 -3.64 -1.14 21.55
CA PRO A 67 -4.04 0.19 22.01
C PRO A 67 -5.27 0.15 22.90
N VAL A 68 -5.31 1.04 23.89
CA VAL A 68 -6.41 1.14 24.87
C VAL A 68 -7.14 2.47 24.68
N LEU A 69 -8.47 2.40 24.57
CA LEU A 69 -9.31 3.59 24.52
C LEU A 69 -9.63 4.10 25.91
N ARG A 70 -9.38 5.37 26.13
CA ARG A 70 -9.76 6.10 27.32
C ARG A 70 -10.72 7.23 26.93
N ASN A 71 -12.03 6.98 27.10
CA ASN A 71 -13.05 7.95 26.72
C ASN A 71 -13.14 9.16 27.64
N PHE A 72 -12.83 8.98 28.93
CA PHE A 72 -12.97 10.02 29.94
C PHE A 72 -11.68 10.17 30.76
N ASP A 73 -11.44 11.38 31.23
CA ASP A 73 -10.40 11.63 32.23
C ASP A 73 -10.91 11.32 33.65
N PRO A 74 -10.04 11.40 34.69
CA PRO A 74 -10.45 11.15 36.07
C PRO A 74 -11.55 12.09 36.60
N GLN A 75 -11.77 13.23 35.95
CA GLN A 75 -12.81 14.19 36.31
C GLN A 75 -14.11 13.97 35.51
N GLY A 76 -14.20 12.91 34.70
CA GLY A 76 -15.37 12.60 33.88
C GLY A 76 -15.52 13.42 32.60
N ARG A 77 -14.51 14.23 32.22
CA ARG A 77 -14.52 14.97 30.96
C ARG A 77 -14.14 14.05 29.80
N ARG A 78 -14.88 14.15 28.71
CA ARG A 78 -14.63 13.32 27.54
C ARG A 78 -13.34 13.72 26.81
N VAL A 79 -12.43 12.76 26.63
CA VAL A 79 -11.11 12.96 26.00
C VAL A 79 -10.91 12.11 24.74
N ASP A 80 -11.59 10.97 24.64
CA ASP A 80 -11.45 10.01 23.52
C ASP A 80 -9.98 9.77 23.12
N ALA A 81 -9.12 9.55 24.12
CA ALA A 81 -7.70 9.30 23.95
C ALA A 81 -7.45 7.82 23.63
N VAL A 82 -6.46 7.55 22.81
CA VAL A 82 -5.98 6.21 22.51
C VAL A 82 -4.55 6.11 23.03
N ASP A 83 -4.35 5.25 24.02
CA ASP A 83 -3.05 5.03 24.64
C ASP A 83 -2.35 3.86 23.97
N PHE A 84 -1.12 4.08 23.50
CA PHE A 84 -0.29 3.08 22.84
C PHE A 84 0.91 2.70 23.72
N HIS A 85 1.43 1.50 23.49
CA HIS A 85 2.71 1.13 24.07
C HIS A 85 3.84 2.06 23.53
N PRO A 86 4.83 2.47 24.36
CA PRO A 86 5.93 3.34 23.93
C PRO A 86 6.67 2.83 22.67
N ALA A 87 6.76 1.51 22.51
CA ALA A 87 7.35 0.89 21.32
C ALA A 87 6.67 1.33 20.01
N TRP A 88 5.33 1.50 20.00
CA TRP A 88 4.62 1.99 18.83
C TRP A 88 5.04 3.42 18.46
N HIS A 89 5.17 4.29 19.46
CA HIS A 89 5.63 5.66 19.25
C HIS A 89 7.07 5.72 18.72
N ASN A 90 7.96 4.83 19.23
CA ASN A 90 9.33 4.74 18.74
C ASN A 90 9.40 4.29 17.28
N LEU A 91 8.55 3.36 16.86
CA LEU A 91 8.44 2.93 15.46
C LEU A 91 7.91 4.07 14.56
N MET A 92 6.90 4.80 15.02
CA MET A 92 6.37 5.97 14.29
C MET A 92 7.40 7.09 14.17
N ASP A 93 8.16 7.38 15.22
CA ASP A 93 9.26 8.35 15.18
C ASP A 93 10.30 7.96 14.11
N GLY A 94 10.67 6.68 14.06
CA GLY A 94 11.54 6.17 13.00
C GLY A 94 10.99 6.36 11.59
N ILE A 95 9.69 6.17 11.38
CA ILE A 95 9.01 6.40 10.10
C ILE A 95 9.06 7.87 9.70
N PHE A 96 8.77 8.78 10.64
CA PHE A 96 8.80 10.23 10.39
C PHE A 96 10.21 10.71 10.03
N ARG A 97 11.21 10.34 10.82
CA ARG A 97 12.63 10.69 10.53
C ARG A 97 13.08 10.22 9.15
N ARG A 98 12.63 9.04 8.70
CA ARG A 98 12.93 8.50 7.35
C ARG A 98 12.03 9.13 6.28
N GLY A 99 10.95 9.82 6.66
CA GLY A 99 10.02 10.53 5.76
C GLY A 99 9.13 9.64 4.92
N PHE A 100 8.86 8.42 5.35
CA PHE A 100 8.00 7.51 4.57
C PHE A 100 6.56 8.01 4.39
N HIS A 101 6.11 8.94 5.25
CA HIS A 101 4.80 9.58 5.19
C HIS A 101 4.73 10.78 4.23
N SER A 102 5.87 11.37 3.79
CA SER A 102 5.80 12.64 3.05
C SER A 102 6.97 12.94 2.09
N ALA A 103 8.14 12.26 2.23
CA ALA A 103 9.36 12.67 1.54
C ALA A 103 9.25 12.78 0.02
N ALA A 104 8.55 11.85 -0.64
CA ALA A 104 8.38 11.89 -2.09
C ALA A 104 7.54 13.10 -2.56
N TRP A 105 6.77 13.71 -1.65
CA TRP A 105 5.99 14.91 -1.91
C TRP A 105 6.72 16.20 -1.52
N ALA A 106 7.47 16.16 -0.41
CA ALA A 106 8.20 17.31 0.13
C ALA A 106 9.44 17.64 -0.73
N GLU A 107 10.07 16.62 -1.27
CA GLU A 107 11.30 16.70 -2.05
C GLU A 107 11.12 15.95 -3.39
N PRO A 108 10.22 16.44 -4.29
CA PRO A 108 9.90 15.73 -5.51
C PRO A 108 11.12 15.65 -6.43
N ARG A 109 11.41 14.44 -6.90
CA ARG A 109 12.49 14.17 -7.87
C ARG A 109 12.27 12.80 -8.52
N PRO A 110 12.83 12.56 -9.71
CA PRO A 110 12.75 11.26 -10.37
C PRO A 110 13.23 10.12 -9.45
N GLY A 111 12.42 9.06 -9.36
CA GLY A 111 12.67 7.92 -8.48
C GLY A 111 12.28 8.14 -7.00
N GLY A 112 11.68 9.28 -6.64
CA GLY A 112 11.28 9.60 -5.28
C GLY A 112 10.22 8.64 -4.72
N GLN A 113 9.20 8.30 -5.52
CA GLN A 113 8.19 7.31 -5.14
C GLN A 113 8.78 5.90 -5.04
N VAL A 114 9.74 5.55 -5.88
CA VAL A 114 10.44 4.26 -5.85
C VAL A 114 11.30 4.13 -4.59
N ALA A 115 12.06 5.19 -4.23
CA ALA A 115 12.86 5.22 -3.00
C ALA A 115 11.97 5.08 -1.75
N ARG A 116 10.83 5.79 -1.73
CA ARG A 116 9.83 5.63 -0.67
C ARG A 116 9.29 4.21 -0.63
N ALA A 117 8.93 3.63 -1.77
CA ALA A 117 8.41 2.26 -1.85
C ALA A 117 9.41 1.23 -1.32
N ALA A 118 10.69 1.36 -1.68
CA ALA A 118 11.76 0.50 -1.13
C ALA A 118 11.88 0.64 0.39
N GLY A 119 11.87 1.87 0.92
CA GLY A 119 11.86 2.10 2.37
C GLY A 119 10.62 1.56 3.07
N TYR A 120 9.46 1.68 2.45
CA TYR A 120 8.19 1.14 2.95
C TYR A 120 8.19 -0.40 2.99
N LEU A 121 8.73 -1.06 1.95
CA LEU A 121 8.96 -2.51 1.93
C LEU A 121 9.88 -2.96 3.08
N LEU A 122 10.94 -2.23 3.35
CA LEU A 122 11.85 -2.53 4.47
C LEU A 122 11.15 -2.38 5.83
N GLN A 123 10.39 -1.30 6.03
CA GLN A 123 9.63 -1.05 7.26
C GLN A 123 8.54 -2.11 7.48
N GLY A 124 7.83 -2.51 6.42
CA GLY A 124 6.77 -3.52 6.47
C GLY A 124 7.24 -4.92 6.86
N GLN A 125 8.52 -5.23 6.65
CA GLN A 125 9.13 -6.46 7.14
C GLN A 125 9.33 -6.48 8.66
N VAL A 126 9.28 -5.32 9.30
CA VAL A 126 9.46 -5.18 10.76
C VAL A 126 8.11 -5.10 11.46
N GLU A 127 7.25 -4.15 11.03
CA GLU A 127 5.99 -3.89 11.69
C GLU A 127 4.96 -3.31 10.69
N ALA A 128 3.79 -3.96 10.62
CA ALA A 128 2.76 -3.64 9.64
C ALA A 128 1.73 -2.60 10.15
N GLY A 129 1.48 -2.51 11.45
CA GLY A 129 0.44 -1.64 12.00
C GLY A 129 0.76 -0.15 11.87
N THR A 130 2.03 0.24 11.99
CA THR A 130 2.50 1.62 11.81
C THR A 130 2.45 2.07 10.35
N LEU A 131 2.34 1.16 9.40
CA LEU A 131 2.17 1.50 7.99
C LEU A 131 0.81 2.11 7.68
N CYS A 132 -0.24 1.78 8.44
CA CYS A 132 -1.58 2.32 8.22
C CYS A 132 -1.65 3.86 8.37
N PRO A 133 -1.22 4.49 9.49
CA PRO A 133 -1.16 5.94 9.59
C PRO A 133 -0.21 6.57 8.56
N THR A 134 0.91 5.91 8.26
CA THR A 134 1.88 6.36 7.27
C THR A 134 1.26 6.46 5.88
N THR A 135 0.57 5.41 5.45
CA THR A 135 -0.11 5.33 4.16
C THR A 135 -1.21 6.37 4.01
N MET A 136 -2.08 6.51 5.01
CA MET A 136 -3.19 7.46 4.94
C MET A 136 -2.68 8.91 4.91
N THR A 137 -1.67 9.24 5.72
CA THR A 137 -1.05 10.57 5.71
C THR A 137 -0.42 10.85 4.35
N PHE A 138 0.38 9.91 3.82
CA PHE A 138 1.00 10.02 2.49
C PHE A 138 -0.02 10.26 1.38
N ALA A 139 -1.08 9.48 1.36
CA ALA A 139 -2.11 9.51 0.32
C ALA A 139 -3.03 10.74 0.42
N SER A 140 -3.11 11.39 1.58
CA SER A 140 -3.90 12.62 1.78
C SER A 140 -3.24 13.86 1.19
N ILE A 141 -1.92 13.90 1.06
CA ILE A 141 -1.14 15.05 0.63
C ILE A 141 -1.58 15.57 -0.75
N PRO A 142 -1.65 14.76 -1.82
CA PRO A 142 -2.06 15.25 -3.14
C PRO A 142 -3.50 15.77 -3.17
N ILE A 143 -4.36 15.31 -2.26
CA ILE A 143 -5.73 15.82 -2.13
C ILE A 143 -5.73 17.19 -1.45
N LEU A 144 -5.03 17.30 -0.32
CA LEU A 144 -5.00 18.53 0.48
C LEU A 144 -4.27 19.68 -0.22
N ARG A 145 -3.26 19.38 -1.07
CA ARG A 145 -2.59 20.38 -1.92
C ARG A 145 -3.53 21.12 -2.87
N ARG A 146 -4.67 20.53 -3.23
CA ARG A 146 -5.68 21.16 -4.08
C ARG A 146 -6.50 22.23 -3.36
N GLU A 147 -6.30 22.43 -2.04
CA GLU A 147 -6.98 23.41 -1.17
C GLU A 147 -5.99 24.46 -0.65
N PRO A 148 -5.65 25.52 -1.42
CA PRO A 148 -4.50 26.38 -1.13
C PRO A 148 -4.51 26.99 0.28
N VAL A 149 -5.67 27.46 0.75
CA VAL A 149 -5.81 28.10 2.07
C VAL A 149 -5.59 27.08 3.21
N LEU A 150 -6.17 25.90 3.09
CA LEU A 150 -5.98 24.80 4.04
C LEU A 150 -4.56 24.27 3.96
N TRP A 151 -4.05 24.06 2.74
CA TRP A 151 -2.71 23.54 2.50
C TRP A 151 -1.62 24.37 3.17
N ALA A 152 -1.67 25.70 3.04
CA ALA A 152 -0.71 26.60 3.68
C ALA A 152 -0.60 26.41 5.21
N GLN A 153 -1.67 25.94 5.86
CA GLN A 153 -1.67 25.64 7.29
C GLN A 153 -1.12 24.22 7.59
N LEU A 154 -1.36 23.26 6.70
CA LEU A 154 -1.05 21.85 6.93
C LEU A 154 0.36 21.45 6.48
N GLU A 155 0.87 22.07 5.41
CA GLU A 155 2.14 21.71 4.77
C GLU A 155 3.31 21.61 5.74
N PRO A 156 3.57 22.60 6.64
CA PRO A 156 4.71 22.52 7.57
C PRO A 156 4.65 21.30 8.49
N HIS A 157 3.44 20.89 8.89
CA HIS A 157 3.22 19.73 9.77
C HIS A 157 3.25 18.40 9.03
N LEU A 158 2.72 18.35 7.80
CA LEU A 158 2.72 17.14 6.95
C LEU A 158 4.12 16.80 6.45
N PHE A 159 4.97 17.81 6.23
CA PHE A 159 6.35 17.60 5.76
C PHE A 159 7.37 17.52 6.87
N SER A 160 6.95 17.74 8.12
CA SER A 160 7.81 17.59 9.29
C SER A 160 8.40 16.17 9.38
N ARG A 161 9.66 16.09 9.77
CA ARG A 161 10.34 14.84 10.10
C ARG A 161 10.22 14.48 11.60
N ASP A 162 9.55 15.33 12.37
CA ASP A 162 9.31 15.13 13.79
C ASP A 162 7.96 14.46 14.01
N TYR A 163 7.96 13.26 14.56
CA TYR A 163 6.75 12.62 15.02
C TYR A 163 6.28 13.29 16.33
N ASP A 164 5.01 13.70 16.35
CA ASP A 164 4.41 14.33 17.53
C ASP A 164 3.15 13.60 17.98
N PRO A 165 3.21 12.79 19.05
CA PRO A 165 2.06 12.06 19.57
C PRO A 165 1.10 12.91 20.41
N ALA A 166 1.39 14.21 20.64
CA ALA A 166 0.57 15.05 21.50
C ALA A 166 -0.85 15.22 20.94
N ASP A 167 -1.85 15.08 21.79
CA ASP A 167 -3.24 15.38 21.47
C ASP A 167 -3.50 16.86 21.77
N ALA A 168 -3.14 17.71 20.82
CA ALA A 168 -3.13 19.17 20.96
C ALA A 168 -3.62 19.86 19.67
N PRO A 169 -4.06 21.13 19.75
CA PRO A 169 -4.36 21.95 18.58
C PRO A 169 -3.17 22.01 17.61
N LEU A 170 -3.45 22.06 16.30
CA LEU A 170 -2.44 22.01 15.24
C LEU A 170 -1.31 23.02 15.45
N ALA A 171 -1.61 24.24 15.86
CA ALA A 171 -0.61 25.28 16.10
C ALA A 171 0.43 24.93 17.20
N ALA A 172 0.13 23.98 18.07
CA ALA A 172 1.04 23.49 19.11
C ALA A 172 1.77 22.20 18.72
N LYS A 173 1.56 21.69 17.50
CA LYS A 173 2.13 20.44 17.01
C LYS A 173 3.36 20.69 16.13
N ARG A 174 4.29 19.73 16.14
CA ARG A 174 5.46 19.74 15.22
C ARG A 174 5.21 18.94 13.94
N GLY A 175 4.45 17.86 14.03
CA GLY A 175 4.05 17.02 12.91
C GLY A 175 2.63 16.54 13.08
N MET A 176 2.01 16.04 12.00
CA MET A 176 0.62 15.60 12.01
C MET A 176 0.40 14.30 11.26
N LEU A 177 -0.68 13.62 11.62
CA LEU A 177 -1.24 12.46 10.92
C LEU A 177 -2.60 12.81 10.33
N VAL A 178 -2.87 12.30 9.13
CA VAL A 178 -4.19 12.39 8.49
C VAL A 178 -4.71 10.98 8.20
N GLY A 179 -5.94 10.72 8.62
CA GLY A 179 -6.66 9.49 8.34
C GLY A 179 -7.77 9.68 7.31
N MET A 180 -8.56 8.63 7.10
CA MET A 180 -9.77 8.71 6.26
C MET A 180 -10.93 7.93 6.88
N GLY A 181 -12.17 8.40 6.64
CA GLY A 181 -13.40 7.81 7.16
C GLY A 181 -14.48 7.69 6.08
N LEU A 182 -14.62 6.48 5.49
CA LEU A 182 -15.57 6.21 4.42
C LEU A 182 -16.68 5.27 4.86
N THR A 183 -16.31 4.10 5.39
CA THR A 183 -17.20 2.97 5.68
C THR A 183 -18.16 3.28 6.82
N GLU A 184 -19.43 3.00 6.63
CA GLU A 184 -20.49 3.04 7.65
C GLU A 184 -21.01 1.63 7.97
N LYS A 185 -21.87 1.47 8.98
CA LYS A 185 -22.40 0.15 9.42
C LYS A 185 -23.06 -0.62 8.28
N GLN A 186 -23.81 0.06 7.40
CA GLN A 186 -24.53 -0.54 6.28
C GLN A 186 -23.64 -0.97 5.10
N GLY A 187 -22.37 -0.50 5.04
CA GLY A 187 -21.44 -0.96 4.02
C GLY A 187 -20.26 -0.03 3.75
N GLY A 188 -19.22 -0.60 3.12
CA GLY A 188 -18.01 0.11 2.69
C GLY A 188 -17.70 -0.10 1.21
N SER A 189 -18.20 -1.18 0.59
CA SER A 189 -18.00 -1.42 -0.85
C SER A 189 -18.92 -0.57 -1.72
N ASP A 190 -20.15 -0.30 -1.28
CA ASP A 190 -21.07 0.64 -1.90
C ASP A 190 -21.20 1.90 -1.04
N LEU A 191 -20.36 2.87 -1.29
CA LEU A 191 -20.32 4.12 -0.56
C LEU A 191 -21.54 5.01 -0.80
N ARG A 192 -22.36 4.73 -1.83
CA ARG A 192 -23.59 5.47 -2.12
C ARG A 192 -24.64 5.30 -1.05
N THR A 193 -24.50 4.28 -0.21
CA THR A 193 -25.40 4.00 0.92
C THR A 193 -25.05 4.81 2.18
N ASN A 194 -23.98 5.61 2.16
CA ASN A 194 -23.59 6.43 3.32
C ASN A 194 -24.68 7.42 3.72
N THR A 195 -24.89 7.57 5.01
CA THR A 195 -25.96 8.38 5.62
C THR A 195 -25.43 9.52 6.51
N THR A 196 -24.12 9.59 6.77
CA THR A 196 -23.53 10.74 7.46
C THR A 196 -23.86 12.02 6.70
N LEU A 197 -24.38 13.02 7.39
CA LEU A 197 -24.80 14.32 6.84
C LEU A 197 -23.81 15.40 7.21
N ALA A 198 -23.60 16.36 6.31
CA ALA A 198 -22.84 17.58 6.53
C ALA A 198 -23.71 18.79 6.22
N ARG A 199 -24.03 19.58 7.24
CA ARG A 199 -24.83 20.80 7.12
C ARG A 199 -23.92 22.02 7.03
N PRO A 200 -24.09 22.91 6.05
CA PRO A 200 -23.27 24.12 5.98
C PRO A 200 -23.55 25.05 7.19
N LEU A 201 -22.50 25.66 7.71
CA LEU A 201 -22.57 26.65 8.78
C LEU A 201 -22.68 28.10 8.26
N GLY A 202 -22.66 28.27 6.95
CA GLY A 202 -22.77 29.54 6.21
C GLY A 202 -23.18 29.31 4.77
N THR A 203 -22.63 30.11 3.86
CA THR A 203 -22.91 30.07 2.41
C THR A 203 -22.25 28.86 1.80
N GLY A 204 -22.27 27.72 2.08
CA GLY A 204 -21.75 26.50 1.42
C GLY A 204 -20.70 26.69 0.31
N GLY A 205 -20.22 25.61 -0.26
CA GLY A 205 -19.24 25.59 -1.34
C GLY A 205 -17.85 25.09 -0.90
N ARG A 206 -16.91 25.02 -1.82
CA ARG A 206 -15.53 24.57 -1.58
C ARG A 206 -14.86 25.39 -0.48
N GLY A 207 -14.22 24.72 0.48
CA GLY A 207 -13.58 25.35 1.62
C GLY A 207 -14.56 25.87 2.71
N ALA A 208 -15.88 25.73 2.51
CA ALA A 208 -16.87 26.20 3.48
C ALA A 208 -16.96 25.28 4.71
N GLU A 209 -17.31 25.88 5.83
CA GLU A 209 -17.50 25.20 7.11
C GLU A 209 -18.81 24.42 7.15
N HIS A 210 -18.77 23.23 7.74
CA HIS A 210 -19.92 22.35 7.90
C HIS A 210 -19.94 21.72 9.29
N ALA A 211 -21.13 21.34 9.74
CA ALA A 211 -21.36 20.49 10.91
C ALA A 211 -21.73 19.08 10.42
N LEU A 212 -20.97 18.08 10.81
CA LEU A 212 -21.20 16.69 10.44
C LEU A 212 -21.96 15.94 11.54
N VAL A 213 -22.98 15.16 11.13
CA VAL A 213 -23.75 14.27 12.01
C VAL A 213 -23.86 12.90 11.35
N GLY A 214 -23.44 11.86 12.08
CA GLY A 214 -23.46 10.49 11.58
C GLY A 214 -22.40 9.61 12.24
N HIS A 215 -21.93 8.59 11.53
CA HIS A 215 -20.97 7.63 12.09
C HIS A 215 -20.03 7.06 11.05
N LYS A 216 -18.90 6.51 11.50
CA LYS A 216 -18.03 5.62 10.70
C LYS A 216 -17.75 4.33 11.46
N TRP A 217 -17.72 3.20 10.69
CA TRP A 217 -17.63 1.85 11.25
C TRP A 217 -16.23 1.27 11.33
N PHE A 218 -15.36 1.66 10.39
CA PHE A 218 -13.92 1.41 10.40
C PHE A 218 -13.20 2.75 10.24
N PHE A 219 -12.89 3.36 11.36
CA PHE A 219 -12.19 4.64 11.43
C PHE A 219 -10.79 4.37 11.97
N SER A 220 -9.86 4.13 11.05
CA SER A 220 -8.50 3.78 11.41
C SER A 220 -7.74 4.99 11.94
N VAL A 221 -6.86 4.74 12.92
CA VAL A 221 -6.04 5.77 13.55
C VAL A 221 -6.87 6.94 14.09
N PRO A 222 -7.85 6.68 15.00
CA PRO A 222 -8.79 7.70 15.47
C PRO A 222 -8.13 8.85 16.21
N GLN A 223 -6.87 8.69 16.63
CA GLN A 223 -6.03 9.72 17.24
C GLN A 223 -5.35 10.65 16.22
N SER A 224 -5.49 10.42 14.91
CA SER A 224 -4.95 11.33 13.89
C SER A 224 -5.46 12.75 14.07
N ASP A 225 -4.63 13.72 13.68
CA ASP A 225 -4.91 15.16 13.85
C ASP A 225 -6.07 15.61 12.98
N ALA A 226 -6.32 14.92 11.86
CA ALA A 226 -7.49 15.11 11.01
C ALA A 226 -7.84 13.84 10.23
N HIS A 227 -9.05 13.81 9.67
CA HIS A 227 -9.49 12.76 8.74
C HIS A 227 -10.18 13.39 7.52
N LEU A 228 -10.01 12.77 6.35
CA LEU A 228 -10.85 13.01 5.18
C LEU A 228 -12.07 12.10 5.27
N VAL A 229 -13.26 12.72 5.36
CA VAL A 229 -14.52 12.02 5.67
C VAL A 229 -15.49 12.17 4.52
N LEU A 230 -16.14 11.07 4.12
CA LEU A 230 -17.24 11.09 3.15
C LEU A 230 -18.56 11.34 3.87
N ALA A 231 -19.30 12.38 3.47
CA ALA A 231 -20.63 12.68 3.99
C ALA A 231 -21.53 13.25 2.89
N ARG A 232 -22.86 13.22 3.10
CA ARG A 232 -23.85 13.89 2.24
C ARG A 232 -23.89 15.37 2.56
N ASP A 233 -23.80 16.18 1.55
CA ASP A 233 -24.00 17.63 1.65
C ASP A 233 -25.49 18.01 1.60
N ALA A 234 -25.78 19.30 1.62
CA ALA A 234 -27.15 19.82 1.61
C ALA A 234 -27.94 19.47 0.33
N SER A 235 -27.28 19.07 -0.75
CA SER A 235 -27.90 18.60 -1.99
C SER A 235 -28.10 17.07 -2.06
N ASP A 236 -27.87 16.38 -0.94
CA ASP A 236 -27.84 14.91 -0.83
C ASP A 236 -26.72 14.25 -1.65
N ALA A 237 -25.75 15.01 -2.15
CA ALA A 237 -24.61 14.48 -2.88
C ALA A 237 -23.47 14.10 -1.92
N LEU A 238 -22.68 13.11 -2.30
CA LEU A 238 -21.52 12.66 -1.49
C LEU A 238 -20.31 13.56 -1.72
N SER A 239 -19.91 14.26 -0.67
CA SER A 239 -18.81 15.22 -0.65
C SER A 239 -17.72 14.82 0.33
N CYS A 240 -16.49 15.31 0.12
CA CYS A 240 -15.34 15.05 0.98
C CYS A 240 -15.17 16.21 1.98
N PHE A 241 -14.92 15.88 3.24
CA PHE A 241 -14.72 16.86 4.30
C PHE A 241 -13.41 16.61 5.05
N TYR A 242 -12.62 17.66 5.25
CA TYR A 242 -11.51 17.67 6.19
C TYR A 242 -12.08 17.90 7.60
N VAL A 243 -11.95 16.92 8.46
CA VAL A 243 -12.48 16.94 9.83
C VAL A 243 -11.32 16.83 10.82
N PRO A 244 -10.87 17.95 11.41
CA PRO A 244 -9.77 17.95 12.37
C PRO A 244 -10.22 17.43 13.74
N ARG A 245 -9.27 16.90 14.51
CA ARG A 245 -9.49 16.48 15.90
C ARG A 245 -9.67 17.68 16.86
N TRP A 246 -9.00 18.78 16.58
CA TRP A 246 -9.14 20.06 17.26
C TRP A 246 -9.62 21.11 16.28
N ARG A 247 -10.60 21.91 16.71
CA ARG A 247 -11.15 23.00 15.89
C ARG A 247 -10.15 24.17 15.81
N PRO A 248 -10.32 25.10 14.85
CA PRO A 248 -9.46 26.28 14.74
C PRO A 248 -9.46 27.18 16.00
N ASP A 249 -10.54 27.16 16.78
CA ASP A 249 -10.68 27.87 18.05
C ASP A 249 -9.98 27.17 19.24
N ALA A 250 -9.17 26.15 18.97
CA ALA A 250 -8.49 25.33 19.94
C ALA A 250 -9.42 24.55 20.90
N THR A 251 -10.69 24.37 20.55
CA THR A 251 -11.60 23.45 21.25
C THR A 251 -11.58 22.07 20.61
N ARG A 252 -11.87 21.04 21.42
CA ARG A 252 -11.93 19.66 20.92
C ARG A 252 -13.14 19.48 20.02
N ASN A 253 -12.91 18.95 18.82
CA ASN A 253 -13.98 18.67 17.88
C ASN A 253 -14.88 17.50 18.35
N ALA A 254 -16.13 17.50 17.92
CA ALA A 254 -17.14 16.53 18.35
C ALA A 254 -17.09 15.21 17.56
N VAL A 255 -15.88 14.66 17.38
CA VAL A 255 -15.63 13.31 16.87
C VAL A 255 -15.52 12.37 18.07
N ARG A 256 -16.54 11.52 18.26
CA ARG A 256 -16.70 10.68 19.46
C ARG A 256 -16.30 9.25 19.18
N VAL A 257 -15.21 8.78 19.79
CA VAL A 257 -14.79 7.39 19.68
C VAL A 257 -15.67 6.54 20.59
N GLN A 258 -16.35 5.54 20.00
CA GLN A 258 -17.28 4.67 20.73
C GLN A 258 -16.54 3.44 21.30
N ARG A 259 -15.74 2.78 20.48
CA ARG A 259 -14.89 1.64 20.88
C ARG A 259 -13.78 1.40 19.86
N LEU A 260 -12.76 0.67 20.25
CA LEU A 260 -11.78 0.09 19.34
C LEU A 260 -12.24 -1.31 18.89
N LYS A 261 -11.84 -1.68 17.67
CA LYS A 261 -12.08 -3.01 17.11
C LYS A 261 -11.07 -4.01 17.67
N ASP A 262 -11.52 -5.16 18.13
CA ASP A 262 -10.68 -6.33 18.35
C ASP A 262 -10.47 -7.02 17.01
N LYS A 263 -9.23 -7.08 16.53
CA LYS A 263 -8.87 -7.49 15.18
C LYS A 263 -8.01 -8.74 15.17
N LEU A 264 -8.08 -9.52 14.07
CA LEU A 264 -7.20 -10.66 13.84
C LEU A 264 -5.73 -10.24 13.81
N GLY A 265 -5.39 -9.26 12.98
CA GLY A 265 -4.08 -8.65 12.80
C GLY A 265 -4.14 -7.14 12.87
N ASN A 266 -3.03 -6.47 12.54
CA ASN A 266 -2.90 -5.02 12.68
C ASN A 266 -3.22 -4.55 14.11
N ARG A 267 -2.82 -5.35 15.09
CA ARG A 267 -3.20 -5.16 16.50
C ARG A 267 -2.51 -3.96 17.14
N SER A 268 -1.31 -3.64 16.72
CA SER A 268 -0.57 -2.45 17.16
C SER A 268 -1.25 -1.14 16.76
N ASN A 269 -2.03 -1.15 15.67
CA ASN A 269 -2.77 0.01 15.19
C ASN A 269 -4.20 0.03 15.73
N ALA A 270 -4.71 1.22 16.10
CA ALA A 270 -6.10 1.41 16.50
C ALA A 270 -7.03 1.54 15.30
N SER A 271 -8.18 0.86 15.34
CA SER A 271 -9.30 1.07 14.43
C SER A 271 -10.58 1.18 15.24
N ALA A 272 -11.37 2.24 15.01
CA ALA A 272 -12.48 2.61 15.87
C ALA A 272 -13.83 2.62 15.16
N GLU A 273 -14.88 2.62 15.98
CA GLU A 273 -16.19 3.11 15.61
C GLU A 273 -16.30 4.54 16.16
N VAL A 274 -16.73 5.48 15.30
CA VAL A 274 -16.86 6.88 15.69
C VAL A 274 -18.23 7.42 15.33
N GLU A 275 -18.67 8.43 16.09
CA GLU A 275 -19.84 9.24 15.81
C GLU A 275 -19.46 10.72 15.72
N PHE A 276 -20.05 11.39 14.76
CA PHE A 276 -19.97 12.84 14.60
C PHE A 276 -21.23 13.46 15.21
N GLN A 277 -21.02 14.35 16.20
CA GLN A 277 -22.10 15.02 16.94
C GLN A 277 -21.99 16.53 16.72
N ASP A 278 -22.37 17.00 15.52
CA ASP A 278 -22.08 18.33 14.99
C ASP A 278 -20.57 18.60 14.88
N ALA A 279 -19.81 17.60 14.44
CA ALA A 279 -18.37 17.74 14.26
C ALA A 279 -18.07 18.78 13.15
N TRP A 280 -17.22 19.74 13.47
CA TRP A 280 -16.81 20.78 12.53
C TRP A 280 -15.90 20.18 11.43
N GLY A 281 -16.08 20.63 10.19
CA GLY A 281 -15.22 20.24 9.07
C GLY A 281 -15.30 21.25 7.92
N LEU A 282 -14.31 21.16 7.02
CA LEU A 282 -14.24 21.96 5.79
C LEU A 282 -14.53 21.09 4.57
N LEU A 283 -15.32 21.56 3.64
CA LEU A 283 -15.56 20.88 2.38
C LEU A 283 -14.30 20.94 1.51
N VAL A 284 -13.83 19.77 1.07
CA VAL A 284 -12.64 19.57 0.21
C VAL A 284 -13.10 19.27 -1.22
N GLY A 285 -12.60 20.04 -2.17
CA GLY A 285 -12.98 19.96 -3.58
C GLY A 285 -14.39 20.48 -3.84
N GLU A 286 -14.93 20.11 -5.00
CA GLU A 286 -16.27 20.54 -5.40
C GLU A 286 -17.36 19.70 -4.73
N PRO A 287 -18.52 20.31 -4.38
CA PRO A 287 -19.67 19.57 -3.87
C PRO A 287 -20.05 18.39 -4.77
N GLY A 288 -20.41 17.25 -4.17
CA GLY A 288 -20.80 16.03 -4.90
C GLY A 288 -19.61 15.27 -5.50
N ARG A 289 -18.38 15.68 -5.29
CA ARG A 289 -17.17 15.01 -5.83
C ARG A 289 -16.41 14.17 -4.79
N GLY A 290 -17.04 13.87 -3.64
CA GLY A 290 -16.36 13.17 -2.54
C GLY A 290 -15.85 11.78 -2.90
N ILE A 291 -16.60 10.96 -3.65
CA ILE A 291 -16.16 9.62 -4.06
C ILE A 291 -14.93 9.71 -4.99
N PRO A 292 -14.91 10.47 -6.10
CA PRO A 292 -13.72 10.62 -6.92
C PRO A 292 -12.47 11.07 -6.12
N ILE A 293 -12.61 12.08 -5.26
CA ILE A 293 -11.52 12.60 -4.44
C ILE A 293 -10.92 11.51 -3.54
N LEU A 294 -11.76 10.74 -2.86
CA LEU A 294 -11.30 9.67 -1.97
C LEU A 294 -10.80 8.43 -2.74
N LEU A 295 -11.24 8.21 -3.98
CA LEU A 295 -10.68 7.19 -4.85
C LEU A 295 -9.28 7.57 -5.34
N ASP A 296 -8.99 8.86 -5.57
CA ASP A 296 -7.63 9.34 -5.84
C ASP A 296 -6.69 8.96 -4.67
N MET A 297 -7.11 9.24 -3.42
CA MET A 297 -6.40 8.81 -2.22
C MET A 297 -6.24 7.28 -2.17
N ALA A 298 -7.33 6.53 -2.44
CA ALA A 298 -7.33 5.08 -2.41
C ALA A 298 -6.37 4.45 -3.44
N THR A 299 -6.02 5.14 -4.50
CA THR A 299 -5.06 4.64 -5.50
C THR A 299 -3.67 4.47 -4.89
N TYR A 300 -3.22 5.43 -4.08
CA TYR A 300 -1.94 5.33 -3.35
C TYR A 300 -2.00 4.27 -2.26
N THR A 301 -3.09 4.19 -1.50
CA THR A 301 -3.22 3.19 -0.45
C THR A 301 -3.30 1.76 -1.01
N ARG A 302 -3.81 1.57 -2.23
CA ARG A 302 -3.78 0.29 -2.94
C ARG A 302 -2.37 -0.13 -3.36
N LEU A 303 -1.55 0.80 -3.85
CA LEU A 303 -0.13 0.53 -4.07
C LEU A 303 0.55 0.10 -2.78
N ASP A 304 0.30 0.82 -1.68
CA ASP A 304 0.87 0.49 -0.38
C ASP A 304 0.40 -0.88 0.15
N ASN A 305 -0.80 -1.35 -0.22
CA ASN A 305 -1.22 -2.72 0.09
C ASN A 305 -0.43 -3.79 -0.69
N VAL A 306 -0.06 -3.50 -1.94
CA VAL A 306 0.85 -4.36 -2.71
C VAL A 306 2.22 -4.38 -2.05
N LEU A 307 2.76 -3.21 -1.70
CA LEU A 307 4.05 -3.07 -1.00
C LEU A 307 4.05 -3.78 0.35
N GLY A 308 3.02 -3.56 1.18
CA GLY A 308 2.90 -4.18 2.50
C GLY A 308 2.76 -5.71 2.43
N SER A 309 2.04 -6.23 1.44
CA SER A 309 1.94 -7.67 1.21
C SER A 309 3.25 -8.28 0.71
N THR A 310 3.96 -7.58 -0.18
CA THR A 310 5.30 -7.96 -0.64
C THR A 310 6.31 -7.95 0.52
N ALA A 311 6.21 -6.97 1.42
CA ALA A 311 7.03 -6.92 2.63
C ALA A 311 6.82 -8.15 3.54
N LEU A 312 5.56 -8.57 3.72
CA LEU A 312 5.23 -9.78 4.49
C LEU A 312 5.75 -11.05 3.82
N LEU A 313 5.62 -11.18 2.49
CA LEU A 313 6.21 -12.27 1.71
C LEU A 313 7.71 -12.37 1.97
N ARG A 314 8.41 -11.24 1.82
CA ARG A 314 9.86 -11.18 2.03
C ARG A 314 10.26 -11.53 3.45
N ALA A 315 9.59 -10.95 4.44
CA ALA A 315 9.88 -11.19 5.85
C ALA A 315 9.69 -12.67 6.22
N ALA A 316 8.59 -13.28 5.78
CA ALA A 316 8.29 -14.68 6.05
C ALA A 316 9.28 -15.63 5.35
N LEU A 317 9.60 -15.37 4.07
CA LEU A 317 10.58 -16.15 3.31
C LEU A 317 11.95 -16.18 4.00
N VAL A 318 12.44 -15.02 4.43
CA VAL A 318 13.76 -14.91 5.08
C VAL A 318 13.79 -15.68 6.41
N GLN A 319 12.72 -15.66 7.20
CA GLN A 319 12.57 -16.47 8.41
C GLN A 319 12.60 -17.98 8.10
N ALA A 320 11.85 -18.41 7.07
CA ALA A 320 11.83 -19.79 6.64
C ALA A 320 13.20 -20.27 6.15
N MET A 321 13.90 -19.44 5.35
CA MET A 321 15.24 -19.75 4.85
C MET A 321 16.28 -19.82 5.98
N HIS A 322 16.23 -18.86 6.92
CA HIS A 322 17.09 -18.87 8.11
C HIS A 322 16.92 -20.16 8.90
N HIS A 323 15.66 -20.52 9.19
CA HIS A 323 15.35 -21.75 9.92
C HIS A 323 15.84 -22.98 9.16
N ALA A 324 15.55 -23.09 7.87
CA ALA A 324 15.91 -24.27 7.08
C ALA A 324 17.42 -24.47 6.93
N ARG A 325 18.23 -23.40 6.97
CA ARG A 325 19.70 -23.47 6.90
C ARG A 325 20.34 -24.01 8.17
N GLN A 326 19.68 -23.88 9.32
CA GLN A 326 20.25 -24.24 10.64
C GLN A 326 19.60 -25.49 11.23
N ARG A 327 18.28 -25.65 11.08
CA ARG A 327 17.53 -26.79 11.59
C ARG A 327 17.85 -28.07 10.83
N SER A 328 18.15 -29.13 11.54
CA SER A 328 18.41 -30.45 10.95
C SER A 328 17.29 -31.44 11.25
N ALA A 329 16.97 -32.26 10.26
CA ALA A 329 16.09 -33.42 10.38
C ALA A 329 16.58 -34.54 9.44
N PHE A 330 16.39 -35.79 9.83
CA PHE A 330 16.81 -36.95 9.05
C PHE A 330 18.30 -36.90 8.64
N GLY A 331 19.15 -36.37 9.54
CA GLY A 331 20.61 -36.33 9.36
C GLY A 331 21.16 -35.26 8.43
N LYS A 332 20.32 -34.31 7.95
CA LYS A 332 20.70 -33.17 7.08
C LYS A 332 19.98 -31.90 7.51
N HIS A 333 20.54 -30.73 7.14
CA HIS A 333 19.79 -29.49 7.26
C HIS A 333 18.52 -29.51 6.39
N LEU A 334 17.46 -28.83 6.84
CA LEU A 334 16.20 -28.77 6.08
C LEU A 334 16.43 -28.19 4.67
N ALA A 335 17.30 -27.18 4.54
CA ALA A 335 17.66 -26.58 3.25
C ALA A 335 18.35 -27.56 2.27
N GLU A 336 18.83 -28.70 2.73
CA GLU A 336 19.44 -29.74 1.90
C GLU A 336 18.42 -30.80 1.47
N GLN A 337 17.21 -30.79 2.03
CA GLN A 337 16.16 -31.77 1.69
C GLN A 337 15.50 -31.33 0.36
N PRO A 338 15.37 -32.25 -0.63
CA PRO A 338 14.86 -31.90 -1.96
C PRO A 338 13.45 -31.27 -1.94
N LEU A 339 12.54 -31.77 -1.11
CA LEU A 339 11.19 -31.19 -0.98
C LEU A 339 11.21 -29.80 -0.37
N MET A 340 12.06 -29.57 0.63
CA MET A 340 12.22 -28.24 1.23
C MET A 340 12.84 -27.25 0.24
N GLN A 341 13.80 -27.68 -0.57
CA GLN A 341 14.37 -26.85 -1.64
C GLN A 341 13.29 -26.44 -2.65
N ALA A 342 12.38 -27.35 -3.01
CA ALA A 342 11.28 -27.02 -3.91
C ALA A 342 10.32 -25.99 -3.30
N VAL A 343 9.97 -26.12 -2.03
CA VAL A 343 9.11 -25.17 -1.31
C VAL A 343 9.78 -23.79 -1.23
N LEU A 344 11.04 -23.74 -0.77
CA LEU A 344 11.76 -22.46 -0.61
C LEU A 344 12.01 -21.79 -1.96
N ALA A 345 12.31 -22.54 -3.02
CA ALA A 345 12.49 -21.99 -4.36
C ALA A 345 11.18 -21.38 -4.92
N ASP A 346 10.06 -22.06 -4.72
CA ASP A 346 8.76 -21.60 -5.19
C ASP A 346 8.29 -20.34 -4.44
N LEU A 347 8.50 -20.27 -3.11
CA LEU A 347 8.27 -19.07 -2.29
C LEU A 347 9.19 -17.91 -2.71
N ALA A 348 10.44 -18.22 -3.07
CA ALA A 348 11.40 -17.21 -3.56
C ALA A 348 10.96 -16.62 -4.90
N LEU A 349 10.50 -17.45 -5.85
CA LEU A 349 9.94 -16.99 -7.13
C LEU A 349 8.74 -16.05 -6.93
N GLU A 350 7.82 -16.41 -6.04
CA GLU A 350 6.64 -15.59 -5.72
C GLU A 350 7.05 -14.23 -5.13
N THR A 351 8.03 -14.23 -4.22
CA THR A 351 8.51 -13.01 -3.55
C THR A 351 9.24 -12.10 -4.52
N GLU A 352 10.12 -12.62 -5.38
CA GLU A 352 10.85 -11.83 -6.38
C GLU A 352 9.90 -11.23 -7.42
N ALA A 353 8.93 -12.01 -7.89
CA ALA A 353 7.91 -11.54 -8.82
C ALA A 353 7.03 -10.43 -8.22
N ALA A 354 6.64 -10.55 -6.95
CA ALA A 354 5.89 -9.52 -6.24
C ALA A 354 6.73 -8.24 -6.03
N THR A 355 8.00 -8.37 -5.66
CA THR A 355 8.93 -7.25 -5.46
C THR A 355 9.15 -6.47 -6.75
N THR A 356 9.44 -7.18 -7.85
CA THR A 356 9.66 -6.57 -9.17
C THR A 356 8.42 -5.81 -9.66
N LEU A 357 7.24 -6.42 -9.53
CA LEU A 357 5.97 -5.78 -9.85
C LEU A 357 5.69 -4.55 -8.98
N ALA A 358 5.88 -4.64 -7.67
CA ALA A 358 5.62 -3.56 -6.73
C ALA A 358 6.47 -2.31 -7.02
N LEU A 359 7.76 -2.50 -7.35
CA LEU A 359 8.66 -1.40 -7.70
C LEU A 359 8.34 -0.82 -9.09
N ARG A 360 7.97 -1.65 -10.06
CA ARG A 360 7.50 -1.16 -11.37
C ARG A 360 6.22 -0.33 -11.25
N LEU A 361 5.30 -0.73 -10.39
CA LEU A 361 4.12 0.08 -10.08
C LEU A 361 4.51 1.41 -9.42
N ALA A 362 5.39 1.39 -8.41
CA ALA A 362 5.88 2.62 -7.78
C ALA A 362 6.53 3.59 -8.78
N ALA A 363 7.27 3.05 -9.77
CA ALA A 363 7.84 3.84 -10.86
C ALA A 363 6.77 4.47 -11.76
N ALA A 364 5.65 3.80 -11.98
CA ALA A 364 4.55 4.38 -12.76
C ALA A 364 3.93 5.60 -12.06
N PHE A 365 3.73 5.51 -10.74
CA PHE A 365 3.29 6.66 -9.94
C PHE A 365 4.31 7.79 -9.98
N ASP A 366 5.60 7.47 -9.86
CA ASP A 366 6.69 8.46 -9.90
C ASP A 366 6.72 9.25 -11.22
N ARG A 367 6.67 8.54 -12.35
CA ARG A 367 6.76 9.15 -13.69
C ARG A 367 5.54 10.00 -14.01
N GLU A 368 4.34 9.56 -13.66
CA GLU A 368 3.11 10.32 -13.88
C GLU A 368 3.07 11.59 -13.02
N GLU A 369 3.48 11.52 -11.73
CA GLU A 369 3.52 12.68 -10.83
C GLU A 369 4.58 13.71 -11.26
N ASN A 370 5.77 13.26 -11.66
CA ASN A 370 6.83 14.15 -12.16
C ASN A 370 6.41 14.87 -13.45
N ALA A 371 5.79 14.17 -14.39
CA ALA A 371 5.29 14.77 -15.63
C ALA A 371 4.20 15.82 -15.36
N THR A 372 3.30 15.56 -14.42
CA THR A 372 2.26 16.51 -14.00
C THR A 372 2.88 17.74 -13.32
N GLY A 373 3.87 17.54 -12.46
CA GLY A 373 4.60 18.63 -11.78
C GLY A 373 5.36 19.52 -12.76
N GLU A 374 6.02 18.95 -13.77
CA GLU A 374 6.72 19.69 -14.82
C GLU A 374 5.76 20.52 -15.68
N ALA A 375 4.59 19.97 -16.04
CA ALA A 375 3.57 20.70 -16.81
C ALA A 375 3.05 21.91 -16.03
N LEU A 376 2.72 21.74 -14.74
CA LEU A 376 2.27 22.85 -13.89
C LEU A 376 3.36 23.93 -13.70
N ALA A 377 4.61 23.53 -13.55
CA ALA A 377 5.74 24.47 -13.42
C ALA A 377 6.00 25.23 -14.74
N ALA A 378 5.76 24.59 -15.88
CA ALA A 378 5.89 25.23 -17.19
C ALA A 378 4.80 26.31 -17.43
N GLU A 379 3.57 26.05 -16.99
CA GLU A 379 2.46 27.02 -17.05
C GLU A 379 2.67 28.25 -16.16
N GLN A 380 3.41 28.11 -15.06
CA GLN A 380 3.69 29.16 -14.09
C GLN A 380 4.93 30.01 -14.42
N ARG A 381 5.70 29.69 -15.48
CA ARG A 381 6.85 30.50 -15.88
C ARG A 381 6.39 31.84 -16.46
N PRO A 382 6.86 33.01 -15.94
CA PRO A 382 6.58 34.30 -16.55
C PRO A 382 7.29 34.36 -17.92
N GLY A 383 6.52 34.33 -19.02
CA GLY A 383 7.06 34.42 -20.37
C GLY A 383 6.54 33.39 -21.35
N GLY A 384 5.51 32.60 -21.02
CA GLY A 384 4.74 31.86 -22.01
C GLY A 384 4.01 32.82 -22.96
N PRO A 385 3.80 32.48 -24.25
CA PRO A 385 3.24 33.41 -25.22
C PRO A 385 1.82 33.81 -24.83
N HIS A 386 1.67 34.99 -24.21
CA HIS A 386 0.41 35.69 -24.20
C HIS A 386 0.19 36.25 -25.63
N GLU A 387 -0.48 35.49 -26.47
CA GLU A 387 -1.14 36.05 -27.62
C GLU A 387 -2.26 36.96 -27.12
N GLU A 388 -2.07 38.25 -27.29
CA GLU A 388 -3.11 39.26 -27.14
C GLU A 388 -4.24 38.97 -28.12
N ALA A 389 -5.27 38.28 -27.70
CA ALA A 389 -6.50 38.12 -28.46
C ALA A 389 -7.41 39.31 -28.18
N HIS A 390 -7.25 40.38 -28.94
CA HIS A 390 -8.27 41.41 -29.08
C HIS A 390 -9.48 40.84 -29.86
N GLY A 391 -10.62 40.85 -29.19
CA GLY A 391 -11.95 40.97 -29.78
C GLY A 391 -12.47 39.78 -30.57
N ARG A 392 -13.20 38.86 -29.92
CA ARG A 392 -14.23 38.07 -30.59
C ARG A 392 -15.52 38.00 -29.76
N PRO A 393 -16.70 38.01 -30.43
CA PRO A 393 -18.00 38.07 -29.77
C PRO A 393 -18.36 36.75 -29.11
N GLN A 394 -19.05 36.85 -27.97
CA GLN A 394 -19.58 35.72 -27.21
C GLN A 394 -20.55 34.87 -28.07
N LEU A 395 -20.24 33.59 -28.24
CA LEU A 395 -21.17 32.58 -28.76
C LEU A 395 -21.87 31.88 -27.56
N PRO A 396 -23.11 31.42 -27.76
CA PRO A 396 -23.93 30.89 -26.66
C PRO A 396 -23.42 29.53 -26.16
N HIS A 397 -23.54 29.33 -24.83
CA HIS A 397 -23.14 28.10 -24.13
C HIS A 397 -23.86 26.86 -24.70
N PRO A 398 -23.14 25.76 -24.97
CA PRO A 398 -23.76 24.47 -25.27
C PRO A 398 -24.36 23.84 -23.99
N PRO A 399 -25.33 22.93 -24.13
CA PRO A 399 -26.08 22.37 -23.01
C PRO A 399 -25.22 21.49 -22.11
N ARG A 400 -25.47 21.57 -20.80
CA ARG A 400 -24.84 20.77 -19.75
C ARG A 400 -25.12 19.28 -20.00
N GLY A 401 -24.09 18.52 -20.26
CA GLY A 401 -24.21 17.07 -20.33
C GLY A 401 -23.03 16.38 -21.05
N ALA A 402 -21.85 16.43 -20.47
CA ALA A 402 -20.74 15.48 -20.58
C ALA A 402 -19.58 16.06 -19.78
N ALA A 403 -19.20 15.43 -18.67
CA ALA A 403 -17.96 15.78 -17.98
C ALA A 403 -16.82 15.55 -18.97
N ALA A 404 -16.19 16.64 -19.41
CA ALA A 404 -14.95 16.57 -20.17
C ALA A 404 -13.93 15.85 -19.30
N ALA A 405 -13.45 14.70 -19.76
CA ALA A 405 -12.24 14.10 -19.23
C ALA A 405 -11.14 15.15 -19.45
N GLU A 406 -10.55 15.65 -18.38
CA GLU A 406 -9.35 16.48 -18.46
C GLU A 406 -8.34 15.71 -19.32
N GLN A 407 -7.96 16.27 -20.47
CA GLN A 407 -6.95 15.68 -21.34
C GLN A 407 -5.62 15.75 -20.57
N ARG A 408 -5.15 14.58 -20.13
CA ARG A 408 -3.81 14.44 -19.56
C ARG A 408 -2.79 14.77 -20.64
N PRO A 409 -1.70 15.51 -20.35
CA PRO A 409 -0.62 15.71 -21.31
C PRO A 409 0.02 14.35 -21.60
N GLY A 410 -0.16 13.81 -22.82
CA GLY A 410 0.24 12.45 -23.18
C GLY A 410 1.24 12.41 -24.33
N GLY A 411 2.43 11.85 -24.05
CA GLY A 411 3.23 11.16 -25.04
C GLY A 411 3.08 9.64 -24.85
N PRO A 412 3.44 8.79 -25.83
CA PRO A 412 3.22 7.33 -25.78
C PRO A 412 3.75 6.62 -24.52
N GLY A 413 4.77 7.19 -23.86
CA GLY A 413 5.32 6.67 -22.62
C GLY A 413 4.43 6.90 -21.39
N LEU A 414 3.68 8.00 -21.33
CA LEU A 414 2.82 8.34 -20.17
C LEU A 414 1.52 7.53 -20.16
N GLU A 415 1.03 7.10 -21.32
CA GLU A 415 -0.15 6.24 -21.41
C GLU A 415 0.09 4.86 -20.78
N LEU A 416 1.29 4.30 -20.95
CA LEU A 416 1.68 3.07 -20.28
C LEU A 416 1.76 3.26 -18.75
N GLU A 417 2.32 4.37 -18.28
CA GLU A 417 2.40 4.64 -16.83
C GLU A 417 0.99 4.83 -16.24
N ALA A 418 0.10 5.53 -16.93
CA ALA A 418 -1.31 5.64 -16.57
C ALA A 418 -1.99 4.25 -16.52
N ALA A 419 -1.68 3.35 -17.48
CA ALA A 419 -2.19 1.99 -17.48
C ALA A 419 -1.68 1.17 -16.27
N MET A 420 -0.39 1.25 -15.97
CA MET A 420 0.21 0.60 -14.81
C MET A 420 -0.47 1.08 -13.52
N ARG A 421 -0.66 2.39 -13.38
CA ARG A 421 -1.30 2.98 -12.20
C ARG A 421 -2.79 2.62 -12.11
N ARG A 422 -3.55 2.77 -13.20
CA ARG A 422 -5.01 2.70 -13.16
C ARG A 422 -5.58 1.30 -13.42
N ILE A 423 -4.95 0.52 -14.29
CA ILE A 423 -5.41 -0.82 -14.69
C ILE A 423 -4.71 -1.90 -13.84
N LEU A 424 -3.39 -1.83 -13.75
CA LEU A 424 -2.62 -2.91 -13.14
C LEU A 424 -2.64 -2.86 -11.60
N THR A 425 -2.69 -1.68 -10.95
CA THR A 425 -2.69 -1.59 -9.48
C THR A 425 -3.84 -2.36 -8.82
N PRO A 426 -5.12 -2.28 -9.24
CA PRO A 426 -6.18 -3.08 -8.64
C PRO A 426 -5.99 -4.59 -8.88
N ALA A 427 -5.50 -5.01 -10.06
CA ALA A 427 -5.21 -6.41 -10.34
C ALA A 427 -4.07 -6.93 -9.46
N ALA A 428 -2.98 -6.16 -9.34
CA ALA A 428 -1.83 -6.47 -8.48
C ALA A 428 -2.24 -6.57 -7.00
N LYS A 429 -3.06 -5.62 -6.51
CA LYS A 429 -3.59 -5.69 -5.15
C LYS A 429 -4.40 -6.97 -4.93
N LEU A 430 -5.27 -7.33 -5.86
CA LEU A 430 -6.04 -8.57 -5.75
C LEU A 430 -5.11 -9.78 -5.65
N TRP A 431 -4.14 -9.89 -6.54
CA TRP A 431 -3.27 -11.07 -6.63
C TRP A 431 -2.27 -11.14 -5.48
N VAL A 432 -1.41 -10.13 -5.34
CA VAL A 432 -0.29 -10.14 -4.37
C VAL A 432 -0.80 -10.26 -2.93
N CYS A 433 -1.87 -9.52 -2.56
CA CYS A 433 -2.40 -9.61 -1.20
C CYS A 433 -3.00 -10.97 -0.87
N LYS A 434 -3.55 -11.69 -1.85
CA LYS A 434 -4.03 -13.07 -1.63
C LYS A 434 -2.90 -14.08 -1.56
N ARG A 435 -1.92 -13.96 -2.44
CA ARG A 435 -0.75 -14.84 -2.44
C ARG A 435 0.07 -14.71 -1.14
N ALA A 436 0.14 -13.50 -0.58
CA ALA A 436 0.83 -13.29 0.69
C ALA A 436 0.22 -14.12 1.84
N ILE A 437 -1.10 -14.31 1.87
CA ILE A 437 -1.75 -15.12 2.92
C ILE A 437 -1.27 -16.57 2.86
N GLU A 438 -1.28 -17.15 1.67
CA GLU A 438 -0.89 -18.55 1.44
C GLU A 438 0.61 -18.74 1.68
N ALA A 439 1.44 -17.86 1.12
CA ALA A 439 2.89 -17.95 1.21
C ALA A 439 3.42 -17.77 2.64
N VAL A 440 2.84 -16.85 3.42
CA VAL A 440 3.20 -16.69 4.84
C VAL A 440 2.80 -17.94 5.65
N GLY A 441 1.66 -18.56 5.32
CA GLY A 441 1.24 -19.83 5.92
C GLY A 441 2.24 -20.96 5.62
N GLU A 442 2.69 -21.08 4.38
CA GLU A 442 3.70 -22.07 3.97
C GLU A 442 5.05 -21.82 4.67
N CYS A 443 5.49 -20.56 4.74
CA CYS A 443 6.70 -20.20 5.50
C CYS A 443 6.58 -20.56 7.00
N MET A 444 5.40 -20.41 7.59
CA MET A 444 5.14 -20.81 8.97
C MET A 444 5.29 -22.34 9.13
N GLU A 445 4.80 -23.12 8.16
CA GLU A 445 4.91 -24.57 8.16
C GLU A 445 6.37 -25.05 8.09
N VAL A 446 7.26 -24.34 7.40
CA VAL A 446 8.70 -24.63 7.37
C VAL A 446 9.32 -24.67 8.78
N LEU A 447 8.83 -23.84 9.71
CA LEU A 447 9.30 -23.83 11.10
C LEU A 447 8.63 -24.91 11.98
N GLY A 448 7.66 -25.65 11.43
CA GLY A 448 6.86 -26.61 12.19
C GLY A 448 6.11 -25.96 13.36
N GLY A 449 6.00 -26.64 14.49
CA GLY A 449 5.32 -26.11 15.67
C GLY A 449 5.88 -24.77 16.17
N ASN A 450 7.16 -24.51 15.99
CA ASN A 450 7.78 -23.24 16.36
C ASN A 450 7.24 -22.05 15.53
N GLY A 451 6.82 -22.28 14.28
CA GLY A 451 6.21 -21.23 13.45
C GLY A 451 4.81 -20.81 13.94
N TYR A 452 4.14 -21.68 14.67
CA TYR A 452 2.75 -21.49 15.11
C TYR A 452 2.59 -20.76 16.45
N VAL A 453 3.68 -20.57 17.18
CA VAL A 453 3.67 -19.94 18.52
C VAL A 453 4.05 -18.46 18.45
N GLU A 454 3.53 -17.66 19.39
CA GLU A 454 3.67 -16.18 19.39
C GLU A 454 5.09 -15.68 19.68
N GLU A 455 5.96 -16.54 20.19
CA GLU A 455 7.38 -16.25 20.41
C GLU A 455 8.14 -16.07 19.09
N GLN A 456 7.57 -16.59 17.99
CA GLN A 456 8.12 -16.45 16.63
C GLN A 456 7.32 -15.45 15.81
N PRO A 457 7.96 -14.75 14.86
CA PRO A 457 7.29 -13.68 14.12
C PRO A 457 6.22 -14.16 13.13
N LEU A 458 6.23 -15.43 12.71
CA LEU A 458 5.37 -15.92 11.62
C LEU A 458 3.89 -16.00 12.00
N ALA A 459 3.56 -16.32 13.24
CA ALA A 459 2.18 -16.31 13.74
C ALA A 459 1.58 -14.89 13.59
N ARG A 460 2.32 -13.85 13.97
CA ARG A 460 1.94 -12.47 13.76
C ARG A 460 1.82 -12.13 12.28
N MET A 461 2.83 -12.45 11.46
CA MET A 461 2.83 -12.15 10.02
C MET A 461 1.63 -12.78 9.30
N LEU A 462 1.25 -13.98 9.66
CA LEU A 462 0.07 -14.64 9.10
C LEU A 462 -1.22 -13.88 9.47
N ARG A 463 -1.34 -13.39 10.70
CA ARG A 463 -2.51 -12.57 11.09
C ARG A 463 -2.55 -11.21 10.41
N GLU A 464 -1.40 -10.63 10.03
CA GLU A 464 -1.32 -9.36 9.30
C GLU A 464 -1.76 -9.51 7.84
N ALA A 465 -1.44 -10.61 7.17
CA ALA A 465 -1.62 -10.76 5.73
C ALA A 465 -3.07 -10.58 5.22
N PRO A 466 -4.13 -11.10 5.88
CA PRO A 466 -5.50 -11.02 5.36
C PRO A 466 -6.04 -9.60 5.20
N VAL A 467 -5.67 -8.65 6.07
CA VAL A 467 -6.24 -7.30 6.06
C VAL A 467 -5.93 -6.56 4.75
N ASN A 468 -4.75 -6.77 4.17
CA ASN A 468 -4.35 -6.15 2.90
C ASN A 468 -5.23 -6.58 1.72
N SER A 469 -5.85 -7.76 1.78
CA SER A 469 -6.80 -8.21 0.76
C SER A 469 -8.23 -7.68 0.99
N ILE A 470 -8.51 -7.05 2.14
CA ILE A 470 -9.85 -6.61 2.56
C ILE A 470 -10.02 -5.10 2.41
N TRP A 471 -9.17 -4.31 3.09
CA TRP A 471 -9.29 -2.85 3.09
C TRP A 471 -8.93 -2.23 1.72
N GLU A 472 -9.32 -0.96 1.48
CA GLU A 472 -9.11 -0.23 0.21
C GLU A 472 -9.74 -0.91 -1.03
N GLY A 473 -10.71 -1.77 -0.77
CA GLY A 473 -11.42 -2.59 -1.74
C GLY A 473 -11.04 -4.06 -1.67
N SER A 474 -12.02 -4.90 -1.35
CA SER A 474 -11.86 -6.36 -1.35
C SER A 474 -11.62 -6.92 -2.76
N GLY A 475 -11.26 -8.19 -2.86
CA GLY A 475 -10.91 -8.82 -4.13
C GLY A 475 -11.96 -8.64 -5.24
N ASN A 476 -13.25 -8.72 -4.93
CA ASN A 476 -14.30 -8.49 -5.93
C ASN A 476 -14.37 -7.01 -6.37
N VAL A 477 -14.17 -6.08 -5.42
CA VAL A 477 -14.11 -4.63 -5.74
C VAL A 477 -12.93 -4.35 -6.67
N MET A 478 -11.77 -4.95 -6.42
CA MET A 478 -10.58 -4.81 -7.27
C MET A 478 -10.79 -5.40 -8.67
N ALA A 479 -11.40 -6.58 -8.77
CA ALA A 479 -11.71 -7.19 -10.06
C ALA A 479 -12.71 -6.36 -10.90
N LEU A 480 -13.74 -5.81 -10.25
CA LEU A 480 -14.69 -4.91 -10.91
C LEU A 480 -14.06 -3.56 -11.28
N ASP A 481 -13.12 -3.07 -10.47
CA ASP A 481 -12.41 -1.83 -10.77
C ASP A 481 -11.47 -1.99 -11.98
N LEU A 482 -10.81 -3.15 -12.11
CA LEU A 482 -10.07 -3.52 -13.33
C LEU A 482 -10.96 -3.46 -14.58
N LEU A 483 -12.14 -4.09 -14.56
CA LEU A 483 -13.06 -4.04 -15.72
C LEU A 483 -13.49 -2.61 -16.06
N ARG A 484 -13.79 -1.80 -15.04
CA ARG A 484 -14.16 -0.38 -15.23
C ARG A 484 -12.99 0.43 -15.84
N ALA A 485 -11.76 0.17 -15.40
CA ALA A 485 -10.58 0.83 -15.94
C ALA A 485 -10.39 0.50 -17.41
N LEU A 486 -10.46 -0.78 -17.79
CA LEU A 486 -10.35 -1.23 -19.18
C LEU A 486 -11.42 -0.61 -20.09
N GLN A 487 -12.63 -0.35 -19.57
CA GLN A 487 -13.71 0.27 -20.34
C GLN A 487 -13.59 1.79 -20.45
N ARG A 488 -13.12 2.46 -19.40
CA ARG A 488 -13.12 3.91 -19.31
C ARG A 488 -11.84 4.57 -19.85
N GLU A 489 -10.77 3.81 -19.90
CA GLU A 489 -9.44 4.30 -20.31
C GLU A 489 -8.88 3.46 -21.47
N PRO A 490 -9.52 3.53 -22.66
CA PRO A 490 -9.15 2.66 -23.78
C PRO A 490 -7.74 2.92 -24.32
N GLN A 491 -7.24 4.15 -24.24
CA GLN A 491 -5.86 4.48 -24.64
C GLN A 491 -4.83 3.82 -23.73
N ALA A 492 -5.03 3.92 -22.39
CA ALA A 492 -4.19 3.24 -21.43
C ALA A 492 -4.26 1.70 -21.58
N ALA A 493 -5.45 1.16 -21.83
CA ALA A 493 -5.61 -0.28 -22.08
C ALA A 493 -4.86 -0.72 -23.33
N GLN A 494 -4.88 0.08 -24.41
CA GLN A 494 -4.14 -0.19 -25.64
C GLN A 494 -2.64 -0.12 -25.39
N ALA A 495 -2.14 0.91 -24.71
CA ALA A 495 -0.72 1.05 -24.37
C ALA A 495 -0.18 -0.14 -23.57
N LEU A 496 -0.98 -0.66 -22.61
CA LEU A 496 -0.62 -1.87 -21.87
C LEU A 496 -0.56 -3.10 -22.77
N GLN A 497 -1.52 -3.23 -23.69
CA GLN A 497 -1.57 -4.34 -24.65
C GLN A 497 -0.38 -4.30 -25.61
N ASP A 498 -0.04 -3.12 -26.15
CA ASP A 498 1.09 -2.94 -27.06
C ASP A 498 2.41 -3.27 -26.35
N TRP A 499 2.60 -2.79 -25.12
CA TRP A 499 3.77 -3.13 -24.31
C TRP A 499 3.88 -4.64 -24.04
N LEU A 500 2.77 -5.32 -23.73
CA LEU A 500 2.76 -6.78 -23.54
C LEU A 500 3.07 -7.51 -24.85
N ALA A 501 2.51 -7.04 -25.99
CA ALA A 501 2.75 -7.63 -27.29
C ALA A 501 4.23 -7.58 -27.66
N ASP A 502 4.86 -6.42 -27.49
CA ASP A 502 6.30 -6.27 -27.76
C ASP A 502 7.15 -7.12 -26.80
N ALA A 503 6.84 -7.10 -25.52
CA ALA A 503 7.61 -7.83 -24.51
C ALA A 503 7.47 -9.36 -24.58
N CYS A 504 6.41 -9.87 -25.18
CA CYS A 504 6.19 -11.32 -25.39
C CYS A 504 6.84 -11.84 -26.69
N GLN A 505 7.36 -10.97 -27.55
CA GLN A 505 7.98 -11.41 -28.83
C GLN A 505 9.19 -12.32 -28.57
N GLY A 506 9.29 -13.38 -29.35
CA GLY A 506 10.40 -14.34 -29.25
C GLY A 506 10.29 -15.38 -28.14
N ASP A 507 9.32 -15.23 -27.20
CA ASP A 507 9.03 -16.25 -26.17
C ASP A 507 7.67 -16.92 -26.43
N ALA A 508 7.71 -18.19 -26.83
CA ALA A 508 6.49 -18.92 -27.18
C ALA A 508 5.52 -19.14 -26.00
N ALA A 509 6.01 -19.19 -24.76
CA ALA A 509 5.16 -19.33 -23.58
C ALA A 509 4.44 -18.02 -23.26
N LEU A 510 5.15 -16.89 -23.29
CA LEU A 510 4.58 -15.56 -23.10
C LEU A 510 3.57 -15.22 -24.20
N THR A 511 3.90 -15.52 -25.47
CA THR A 511 2.98 -15.28 -26.62
C THR A 511 1.67 -16.07 -26.46
N ARG A 512 1.74 -17.35 -26.04
CA ARG A 512 0.52 -18.13 -25.77
C ARG A 512 -0.29 -17.57 -24.62
N ALA A 513 0.37 -17.16 -23.53
CA ALA A 513 -0.28 -16.57 -22.37
C ALA A 513 -0.97 -15.25 -22.73
N LEU A 514 -0.35 -14.41 -23.55
CA LEU A 514 -0.94 -13.17 -24.06
C LEU A 514 -2.20 -13.44 -24.91
N ALA A 515 -2.15 -14.40 -25.83
CA ALA A 515 -3.31 -14.76 -26.63
C ALA A 515 -4.49 -15.28 -25.76
N ALA A 516 -4.19 -16.06 -24.72
CA ALA A 516 -5.20 -16.52 -23.76
C ALA A 516 -5.78 -15.37 -22.96
N LEU A 517 -4.94 -14.41 -22.51
CA LEU A 517 -5.35 -13.21 -21.78
C LEU A 517 -6.28 -12.32 -22.64
N ASP A 518 -5.98 -12.13 -23.92
CA ASP A 518 -6.84 -11.36 -24.83
C ASP A 518 -8.22 -11.99 -25.01
N ALA A 519 -8.28 -13.30 -25.18
CA ALA A 519 -9.55 -14.02 -25.24
C ALA A 519 -10.34 -13.86 -23.93
N LEU A 520 -9.66 -14.03 -22.78
CA LEU A 520 -10.28 -13.88 -21.47
C LEU A 520 -10.74 -12.43 -21.20
N ARG A 521 -10.01 -11.43 -21.67
CA ARG A 521 -10.38 -10.01 -21.56
C ARG A 521 -11.71 -9.73 -22.28
N ILE A 522 -11.87 -10.23 -23.49
CA ILE A 522 -13.13 -10.10 -24.25
C ILE A 522 -14.27 -10.77 -23.51
N GLU A 523 -14.05 -11.95 -22.97
CA GLU A 523 -15.04 -12.72 -22.22
C GLU A 523 -15.41 -12.02 -20.90
N ALA A 524 -14.44 -11.53 -20.14
CA ALA A 524 -14.67 -10.88 -18.84
C ALA A 524 -15.44 -9.55 -18.97
N LEU A 525 -15.28 -8.83 -20.09
CA LEU A 525 -16.06 -7.63 -20.36
C LEU A 525 -17.54 -7.93 -20.63
N ARG A 526 -17.86 -9.12 -21.14
CA ARG A 526 -19.23 -9.60 -21.34
C ARG A 526 -19.81 -10.30 -20.11
N HIS A 527 -18.96 -11.04 -19.41
CA HIS A 527 -19.30 -11.86 -18.24
C HIS A 527 -18.43 -11.50 -17.04
N PRO A 528 -18.84 -10.52 -16.20
CA PRO A 528 -18.05 -10.03 -15.07
C PRO A 528 -17.61 -11.10 -14.06
N ALA A 529 -18.23 -12.29 -14.06
CA ALA A 529 -17.78 -13.43 -13.26
C ALA A 529 -16.34 -13.86 -13.58
N GLN A 530 -15.84 -13.57 -14.78
CA GLN A 530 -14.46 -13.86 -15.21
C GLN A 530 -13.43 -12.80 -14.77
N ALA A 531 -13.87 -11.69 -14.16
CA ALA A 531 -12.98 -10.58 -13.81
C ALA A 531 -11.83 -10.97 -12.87
N ARG A 532 -12.03 -11.94 -12.00
CA ARG A 532 -10.97 -12.43 -11.09
C ARG A 532 -9.93 -13.26 -11.82
N ALA A 533 -10.36 -14.09 -12.78
CA ALA A 533 -9.45 -14.84 -13.65
C ALA A 533 -8.63 -13.87 -14.51
N LEU A 534 -9.28 -12.89 -15.11
CA LEU A 534 -8.60 -11.83 -15.89
C LEU A 534 -7.55 -11.10 -15.05
N ALA A 535 -7.87 -10.71 -13.82
CA ALA A 535 -6.93 -10.01 -12.95
C ALA A 535 -5.72 -10.89 -12.59
N GLN A 536 -5.93 -12.17 -12.31
CA GLN A 536 -4.87 -13.14 -12.04
C GLN A 536 -3.95 -13.31 -13.25
N ASP A 537 -4.51 -13.63 -14.41
CA ASP A 537 -3.73 -13.96 -15.61
C ASP A 537 -2.97 -12.73 -16.13
N LEU A 538 -3.57 -11.53 -16.03
CA LEU A 538 -2.89 -10.27 -16.32
C LEU A 538 -1.67 -10.08 -15.41
N VAL A 539 -1.81 -10.25 -14.10
CA VAL A 539 -0.70 -10.06 -13.18
C VAL A 539 0.40 -11.10 -13.38
N LEU A 540 0.04 -12.36 -13.57
CA LEU A 540 1.01 -13.43 -13.82
C LEU A 540 1.80 -13.17 -15.12
N LEU A 541 1.14 -12.73 -16.19
CA LEU A 541 1.83 -12.39 -17.43
C LEU A 541 2.75 -11.19 -17.25
N VAL A 542 2.30 -10.13 -16.59
CA VAL A 542 3.13 -8.94 -16.31
C VAL A 542 4.35 -9.32 -15.44
N GLN A 543 4.16 -10.11 -14.38
CA GLN A 543 5.26 -10.61 -13.56
C GLN A 543 6.27 -11.43 -14.39
N ALA A 544 5.78 -12.32 -15.26
CA ALA A 544 6.63 -13.13 -16.13
C ALA A 544 7.44 -12.27 -17.11
N VAL A 545 6.80 -11.26 -17.71
CA VAL A 545 7.47 -10.29 -18.61
C VAL A 545 8.54 -9.49 -17.85
N LEU A 546 8.21 -8.96 -16.69
CA LEU A 546 9.16 -8.19 -15.88
C LEU A 546 10.34 -9.04 -15.42
N LEU A 547 10.11 -10.30 -15.00
CA LEU A 547 11.18 -11.21 -14.64
C LEU A 547 12.04 -11.58 -15.86
N ARG A 548 11.42 -11.79 -17.03
CA ARG A 548 12.15 -12.04 -18.28
C ARG A 548 13.07 -10.88 -18.66
N GLN A 549 12.65 -9.66 -18.44
CA GLN A 549 13.41 -8.45 -18.74
C GLN A 549 14.51 -8.16 -17.71
N HIS A 550 14.33 -8.54 -16.46
CA HIS A 550 15.09 -7.94 -15.35
C HIS A 550 15.73 -8.95 -14.38
N ALA A 551 15.24 -10.18 -14.32
CA ALA A 551 15.79 -11.20 -13.44
C ALA A 551 16.77 -12.14 -14.22
N PRO A 552 17.62 -12.87 -13.51
CA PRO A 552 18.42 -13.93 -14.15
C PRO A 552 17.54 -14.94 -14.88
N ALA A 553 18.03 -15.50 -15.99
CA ALA A 553 17.27 -16.40 -16.84
C ALA A 553 16.68 -17.59 -16.07
N PHE A 554 17.42 -18.18 -15.13
CA PHE A 554 16.94 -19.32 -14.33
C PHE A 554 15.73 -18.96 -13.44
N VAL A 555 15.59 -17.71 -12.99
CA VAL A 555 14.42 -17.22 -12.26
C VAL A 555 13.24 -17.04 -13.19
N ALA A 556 13.43 -16.34 -14.30
CA ALA A 556 12.40 -16.09 -15.29
C ALA A 556 11.86 -17.39 -15.89
N ASP A 557 12.75 -18.31 -16.30
CA ASP A 557 12.39 -19.61 -16.87
C ASP A 557 11.59 -20.45 -15.89
N ALA A 558 12.01 -20.51 -14.63
CA ALA A 558 11.31 -21.23 -13.58
C ALA A 558 9.92 -20.65 -13.29
N PHE A 559 9.79 -19.31 -13.24
CA PHE A 559 8.51 -18.63 -13.04
C PHE A 559 7.56 -18.90 -14.22
N ILE A 560 8.02 -18.69 -15.45
CA ILE A 560 7.21 -18.89 -16.66
C ILE A 560 6.74 -20.35 -16.75
N ALA A 561 7.65 -21.31 -16.57
CA ALA A 561 7.34 -22.73 -16.66
C ALA A 561 6.35 -23.18 -15.56
N SER A 562 6.48 -22.65 -14.33
CA SER A 562 5.61 -23.03 -13.21
C SER A 562 4.27 -22.30 -13.19
N ARG A 563 4.18 -21.06 -13.69
CA ARG A 563 2.96 -20.24 -13.62
C ARG A 563 2.17 -20.17 -14.93
N LEU A 564 2.84 -20.14 -16.09
CA LEU A 564 2.22 -20.00 -17.40
C LEU A 564 2.25 -21.27 -18.25
N GLY A 565 3.21 -22.17 -18.00
CA GLY A 565 3.45 -23.36 -18.84
C GLY A 565 2.82 -24.65 -18.31
N CYS A 566 2.27 -24.70 -17.11
CA CYS A 566 1.86 -25.93 -16.45
C CYS A 566 0.49 -25.81 -15.78
N ALA A 567 -0.39 -26.80 -16.00
CA ALA A 567 -1.67 -26.92 -15.31
C ALA A 567 -1.56 -27.11 -13.77
N ARG A 568 -0.36 -27.35 -13.26
CA ARG A 568 -0.07 -27.58 -11.83
C ARG A 568 0.32 -26.30 -11.08
N GLY A 569 0.68 -25.22 -11.78
CA GLY A 569 1.11 -23.97 -11.17
C GLY A 569 0.05 -23.33 -10.27
N GLY A 570 0.48 -22.78 -9.12
CA GLY A 570 -0.34 -21.94 -8.26
C GLY A 570 -1.33 -22.64 -7.35
N ARG A 571 -1.27 -23.96 -7.14
CA ARG A 571 -2.16 -24.70 -6.22
C ARG A 571 -1.58 -24.81 -4.81
N ILE A 572 -0.39 -25.41 -4.69
CA ILE A 572 0.40 -25.44 -3.45
C ILE A 572 1.84 -25.09 -3.79
N PHE A 573 2.58 -24.59 -2.81
CA PHE A 573 4.01 -24.29 -2.99
C PHE A 573 4.85 -25.59 -3.10
N GLY A 574 5.99 -25.50 -3.77
CA GLY A 574 6.91 -26.63 -3.98
C GLY A 574 6.58 -27.52 -5.17
N VAL A 575 5.61 -27.16 -6.00
CA VAL A 575 5.26 -27.88 -7.23
C VAL A 575 5.93 -27.21 -8.42
N LEU A 576 7.23 -27.43 -8.56
CA LEU A 576 8.03 -26.88 -9.66
C LEU A 576 8.23 -27.93 -10.77
N PRO A 577 8.38 -27.52 -12.04
CA PRO A 577 8.74 -28.40 -13.15
C PRO A 577 10.12 -29.05 -12.95
N GLN A 578 10.35 -30.20 -13.63
CA GLN A 578 11.69 -30.81 -13.68
C GLN A 578 12.68 -29.87 -14.36
N GLY A 579 13.94 -29.88 -13.89
CA GLY A 579 15.02 -29.08 -14.47
C GLY A 579 15.14 -27.65 -13.92
N VAL A 580 14.26 -27.23 -13.00
CA VAL A 580 14.42 -25.96 -12.29
C VAL A 580 15.61 -26.01 -11.36
N ASP A 581 16.53 -25.05 -11.47
CA ASP A 581 17.65 -24.88 -10.53
C ASP A 581 17.17 -24.24 -9.22
N MET A 582 16.54 -25.04 -8.38
CA MET A 582 16.01 -24.64 -7.09
C MET A 582 17.09 -24.06 -6.17
N ARG A 583 18.31 -24.60 -6.25
CA ARG A 583 19.44 -24.15 -5.41
C ARG A 583 19.86 -22.73 -5.79
N ALA A 584 20.01 -22.43 -7.07
CA ALA A 584 20.36 -21.08 -7.52
C ALA A 584 19.29 -20.06 -7.15
N ILE A 585 18.01 -20.41 -7.26
CA ILE A 585 16.87 -19.55 -6.87
C ILE A 585 16.92 -19.22 -5.38
N VAL A 586 17.10 -20.23 -4.51
CA VAL A 586 17.18 -20.04 -3.06
C VAL A 586 18.41 -19.22 -2.68
N GLN A 587 19.57 -19.45 -3.31
CA GLN A 587 20.78 -18.66 -3.05
C GLN A 587 20.61 -17.19 -3.46
N ARG A 588 19.97 -16.92 -4.59
CA ARG A 588 19.67 -15.55 -5.03
C ARG A 588 18.70 -14.84 -4.08
N ALA A 589 17.68 -15.53 -3.62
CA ALA A 589 16.62 -14.93 -2.81
C ALA A 589 17.13 -14.31 -1.50
N TRP A 590 18.26 -14.80 -0.96
CA TRP A 590 18.85 -14.23 0.26
C TRP A 590 20.39 -14.30 0.16
N ALA A 591 20.97 -13.29 -0.47
CA ALA A 591 22.40 -13.21 -0.73
C ALA A 591 23.19 -12.75 0.50
N GLY A 592 24.32 -13.39 0.76
CA GLY A 592 25.30 -12.91 1.74
C GLY A 592 24.89 -13.04 3.21
N ALA A 593 23.97 -13.93 3.55
CA ALA A 593 23.59 -14.24 4.93
C ALA A 593 24.20 -15.56 5.42
#